data_55174e66a2f495e04ff96d8751564819
#
_entry.id   55174e66a2f495e04ff96d8751564819
#
_cell.length_a   1.000
_cell.length_b   1.000
_cell.length_c   1.000
_cell.angle_alpha   90.00
_cell.angle_beta   90.00
_cell.angle_gamma   90.00
#
_symmetry.space_group_name_H-M   'P 1'
#
loop_
_entity.id
_entity.type
_entity.pdbx_description
1 polymer ?
#
loop_
_entity_poly.entity_id
_entity_poly.type
_entity_poly.pdbx_seq_one_letter_code
_entity_poly.pdbx_strand_id
1 'polypeptide(L)' 'HQANARIVESLSQRLDIPLDKFFCNLDKYGNTSAASIPIAFDEATKASIFKQGELGLFVAFGAGLTWSAILVRF' A
#
# COMPACT_ATOMS: atom_id res chain seq x y z
N HIS A 1 1.97 -3.88 1.71
CA HIS A 1 2.67 -4.91 0.92
C HIS A 1 1.95 -5.13 -0.41
N GLN A 2 2.70 -5.18 -1.50
CA GLN A 2 2.19 -5.31 -2.86
C GLN A 2 2.68 -6.64 -3.47
N ALA A 3 1.98 -7.72 -3.15
CA ALA A 3 2.35 -9.05 -3.64
C ALA A 3 2.01 -9.22 -5.13
N ASN A 4 0.83 -8.77 -5.55
CA ASN A 4 0.42 -8.69 -6.95
C ASN A 4 -0.78 -7.73 -7.12
N ALA A 5 -1.00 -7.26 -8.34
CA ALA A 5 -2.03 -6.29 -8.67
C ALA A 5 -3.46 -6.81 -8.40
N ARG A 6 -3.70 -8.12 -8.59
CA ARG A 6 -5.04 -8.71 -8.39
C ARG A 6 -5.50 -8.61 -6.95
N ILE A 7 -4.58 -8.70 -5.98
CA ILE A 7 -4.91 -8.53 -4.56
C ILE A 7 -5.35 -7.10 -4.30
N VAL A 8 -4.65 -6.12 -4.84
CA VAL A 8 -5.01 -4.70 -4.70
C VAL A 8 -6.38 -4.42 -5.31
N GLU A 9 -6.64 -4.93 -6.51
CA GLU A 9 -7.95 -4.81 -7.18
C GLU A 9 -9.08 -5.45 -6.34
N SER A 10 -8.82 -6.63 -5.79
CA SER A 10 -9.79 -7.33 -4.94
C SER A 10 -10.10 -6.54 -3.66
N LEU A 11 -9.09 -5.94 -3.04
CA LEU A 11 -9.26 -5.09 -1.86
C LEU A 11 -10.08 -3.84 -2.21
N SER A 12 -9.77 -3.19 -3.32
CA SER A 12 -10.53 -2.03 -3.81
C SER A 12 -12.02 -2.35 -3.93
N GLN A 13 -12.35 -3.47 -4.55
CA GLN A 13 -13.73 -3.90 -4.72
C GLN A 13 -14.43 -4.24 -3.39
N ARG A 14 -13.76 -5.00 -2.52
CA ARG A 14 -14.33 -5.45 -1.25
C ARG A 14 -14.54 -4.31 -0.25
N LEU A 15 -13.66 -3.33 -0.25
CA LEU A 15 -13.73 -2.19 0.65
C LEU A 15 -14.53 -1.02 0.05
N ASP A 16 -14.93 -1.12 -1.21
CA ASP A 16 -15.58 -0.04 -1.96
C ASP A 16 -14.75 1.26 -1.93
N ILE A 17 -13.43 1.10 -2.11
CA ILE A 17 -12.47 2.20 -2.16
C ILE A 17 -11.89 2.25 -3.58
N PRO A 18 -11.96 3.39 -4.28
CA PRO A 18 -11.43 3.51 -5.64
C PRO A 18 -9.93 3.16 -5.72
N LEU A 19 -9.51 2.56 -6.83
CA LEU A 19 -8.10 2.17 -7.03
C LEU A 19 -7.13 3.34 -6.98
N ASP A 20 -7.56 4.55 -7.30
CA ASP A 20 -6.72 5.76 -7.20
C ASP A 20 -6.34 6.14 -5.76
N LYS A 21 -7.00 5.53 -4.77
CA LYS A 21 -6.66 5.65 -3.36
C LYS A 21 -5.60 4.64 -2.89
N PHE A 22 -5.23 3.71 -3.76
CA PHE A 22 -4.18 2.73 -3.47
C PHE A 22 -2.89 3.17 -4.14
N PHE A 23 -1.87 3.46 -3.35
CA PHE A 23 -0.56 3.71 -3.92
C PHE A 23 0.10 2.39 -4.31
N CYS A 24 0.39 2.24 -5.59
CA CYS A 24 0.99 1.03 -6.15
C CYS A 24 2.21 1.40 -7.00
N ASN A 25 3.32 0.72 -6.76
CA ASN A 25 4.52 0.79 -7.58
C ASN A 25 5.08 -0.61 -7.91
N LEU A 26 4.19 -1.59 -7.87
CA LEU A 26 4.49 -3.00 -8.15
C LEU A 26 5.06 -3.19 -9.57
N ASP A 27 4.55 -2.45 -10.54
CA ASP A 27 5.01 -2.45 -11.93
C ASP A 27 6.47 -2.04 -12.06
N LYS A 28 6.95 -1.23 -11.14
CA LYS A 28 8.30 -0.66 -11.13
C LYS A 28 9.31 -1.54 -10.38
N TYR A 29 8.90 -2.10 -9.25
CA TYR A 29 9.80 -2.83 -8.34
C TYR A 29 9.47 -4.30 -8.15
N GLY A 30 8.28 -4.73 -8.54
CA GLY A 30 7.80 -6.07 -8.26
C GLY A 30 7.47 -6.31 -6.78
N ASN A 31 7.42 -7.57 -6.39
CA ASN A 31 7.20 -7.94 -5.00
C ASN A 31 8.52 -7.85 -4.23
N THR A 32 8.68 -6.82 -3.42
CA THR A 32 9.87 -6.54 -2.62
C THR A 32 9.74 -7.01 -1.16
N SER A 33 8.75 -7.84 -0.87
CA SER A 33 8.52 -8.41 0.47
C SER A 33 8.46 -7.33 1.56
N ALA A 34 9.30 -7.42 2.59
CA ALA A 34 9.33 -6.47 3.70
C ALA A 34 9.68 -5.04 3.28
N ALA A 35 10.36 -4.84 2.17
CA ALA A 35 10.73 -3.53 1.65
C ALA A 35 9.57 -2.82 0.91
N SER A 36 8.46 -3.50 0.63
CA SER A 36 7.35 -2.93 -0.16
C SER A 36 6.78 -1.66 0.44
N ILE A 37 6.49 -1.64 1.72
CA ILE A 37 5.93 -0.46 2.40
C ILE A 37 6.94 0.69 2.44
N PRO A 38 8.20 0.51 2.89
CA PRO A 38 9.18 1.59 2.89
C PRO A 38 9.43 2.21 1.53
N ILE A 39 9.54 1.39 0.48
CA ILE A 39 9.74 1.88 -0.89
C ILE A 39 8.54 2.69 -1.37
N ALA A 40 7.33 2.16 -1.18
CA ALA A 40 6.10 2.84 -1.57
C ALA A 40 5.93 4.16 -0.80
N PHE A 41 6.22 4.17 0.48
CA PHE A 41 6.13 5.38 1.31
C PHE A 41 7.14 6.45 0.88
N ASP A 42 8.38 6.06 0.61
CA ASP A 42 9.41 6.98 0.11
C ASP A 42 9.00 7.61 -1.22
N GLU A 43 8.53 6.82 -2.17
CA GLU A 43 8.08 7.34 -3.46
C GLU A 43 6.84 8.25 -3.32
N ALA A 44 5.85 7.83 -2.55
CA ALA A 44 4.65 8.62 -2.31
C ALA A 44 4.98 9.98 -1.65
N THR A 45 5.94 9.99 -0.72
CA THR A 45 6.42 11.21 -0.08
C THR A 45 7.11 12.13 -1.08
N LYS A 46 8.03 11.61 -1.89
CA LYS A 46 8.73 12.38 -2.92
C LYS A 46 7.80 12.94 -3.99
N ALA A 47 6.75 12.21 -4.31
CA ALA A 47 5.74 12.61 -5.30
C ALA A 47 4.62 13.48 -4.70
N SER A 48 4.66 13.79 -3.40
CA SER A 48 3.63 14.59 -2.70
C SER A 48 2.21 14.04 -2.89
N ILE A 49 2.08 12.70 -2.83
CA ILE A 49 0.80 12.01 -3.05
C ILE A 49 -0.20 12.28 -1.93
N PHE A 50 0.28 12.49 -0.72
CA PHE A 50 -0.56 12.79 0.44
C PHE A 50 -0.23 14.15 1.03
N LYS A 51 -1.20 14.73 1.72
CA LYS A 51 -1.10 16.02 2.39
C LYS A 51 -1.14 15.85 3.90
N GLN A 52 -0.61 16.84 4.62
CA GLN A 52 -0.72 16.90 6.07
C GLN A 52 -2.19 16.81 6.51
N GLY A 53 -2.47 15.96 7.48
CA GLY A 53 -3.81 15.71 8.02
C GLY A 53 -4.56 14.55 7.36
N GLU A 54 -4.13 14.07 6.20
CA GLU A 54 -4.74 12.91 5.55
C GLU A 54 -4.38 11.61 6.28
N LEU A 55 -5.26 10.61 6.15
CA LEU A 55 -5.05 9.29 6.71
C LEU A 55 -4.39 8.37 5.69
N GLY A 56 -3.34 7.68 6.13
CA GLY A 56 -2.70 6.62 5.38
C GLY A 56 -2.85 5.27 6.08
N LEU A 57 -3.24 4.25 5.32
CA LEU A 57 -3.33 2.89 5.81
C LEU A 57 -2.21 2.05 5.20
N PHE A 58 -1.33 1.53 6.05
CA PHE A 58 -0.27 0.60 5.67
C PHE A 58 -0.74 -0.81 6.00
N VAL A 59 -0.76 -1.71 5.02
CA VAL A 59 -1.21 -3.09 5.20
C VAL A 59 -0.15 -4.03 4.66
N ALA A 60 0.16 -5.05 5.42
CA ALA A 60 1.09 -6.10 5.02
C ALA A 60 0.58 -7.47 5.43
N PHE A 61 0.98 -8.49 4.70
CA PHE A 61 0.74 -9.88 5.04
C PHE A 61 1.91 -10.73 4.55
N GLY A 62 2.06 -11.90 5.11
CA GLY A 62 3.13 -12.81 4.77
C GLY A 62 2.86 -14.23 5.24
N ALA A 63 3.89 -15.06 5.07
CA ALA A 63 3.83 -16.45 5.52
C ALA A 63 3.58 -16.50 7.04
N GLY A 64 2.81 -17.50 7.41
CA GLY A 64 2.50 -17.64 8.82
C GLY A 64 1.14 -18.33 9.05
N LEU A 65 -0.02 -17.91 8.53
CA LEU A 65 -0.29 -16.61 7.86
C LEU A 65 -0.21 -15.48 8.87
N THR A 66 0.54 -14.44 8.58
CA THR A 66 0.62 -13.22 9.40
C THR A 66 0.13 -12.01 8.61
N TRP A 67 -0.49 -11.06 9.29
CA TRP A 67 -0.89 -9.79 8.70
C TRP A 67 -0.89 -8.68 9.73
N SER A 68 -0.75 -7.46 9.28
CA SER A 68 -0.81 -6.28 10.14
C SER A 68 -1.31 -5.08 9.34
N ALA A 69 -1.92 -4.15 10.04
CA ALA A 69 -2.34 -2.88 9.47
C ALA A 69 -2.04 -1.75 10.45
N ILE A 70 -1.55 -0.63 9.92
CA ILE A 70 -1.25 0.56 10.70
C ILE A 70 -1.95 1.74 10.05
N LEU A 71 -2.77 2.45 10.81
CA LEU A 71 -3.41 3.70 10.39
C LEU A 71 -2.58 4.87 10.92
N VAL A 72 -2.21 5.78 10.03
CA VAL A 72 -1.38 6.94 10.35
C VAL A 72 -2.06 8.21 9.85
N ARG A 73 -2.02 9.26 10.65
CA ARG A 73 -2.37 10.61 10.19
C ARG A 73 -1.07 11.36 9.87
N PHE A 74 -0.98 11.79 8.65
CA PHE A 74 0.20 12.54 8.16
C PHE A 74 0.25 13.98 8.66
#